data_72644f7d942c3f400b3edfa2d7d077d7
#
_entry.id   72644f7d942c3f400b3edfa2d7d077d7
#
_cell.length_a   1.000
_cell.length_b   1.000
_cell.length_c   1.000
_cell.angle_alpha   90.00
_cell.angle_beta   90.00
_cell.angle_gamma   90.00
#
_symmetry.space_group_name_H-M   'P 1'
#
loop_
_entity.id
_entity.type
_entity.pdbx_description
1 polymer ?
#
loop_
_entity_poly.entity_id
_entity_poly.type
_entity_poly.pdbx_seq_one_letter_code
_entity_poly.pdbx_strand_id
1 'polypeptide(L)'
;ISTMSNDDTLCIYIDKQDYHDGVVSYLGLQYENGDIKQFYSQKLRLIEPDTEELVVPDVEYQTVINMPTTDFQKIIRDMTGISDRIEIKSVGNDLIFYCEGNFASSRIYRSESGGNMEFVNKPDATTVVQGEFSLKSLSHFIKCTPLCSNLEIYIGNDLPFIVKYDVAS
;
A
#
# COMPACT_ATOMS: atom_id res chain seq x y z
N ILE A 1 15.96 -3.59 8.76
CA ILE A 1 16.12 -3.88 7.31
C ILE A 1 16.50 -2.62 6.52
N SER A 2 16.07 -1.41 6.94
CA SER A 2 16.47 -0.16 6.25
C SER A 2 17.97 0.17 6.32
N THR A 3 18.73 -0.55 7.14
CA THR A 3 20.18 -0.40 7.31
C THR A 3 21.00 -1.41 6.50
N MET A 4 20.35 -2.31 5.76
CA MET A 4 21.02 -3.29 4.91
C MET A 4 21.32 -2.71 3.53
N SER A 5 22.49 -3.04 2.99
CA SER A 5 22.85 -2.82 1.60
C SER A 5 22.51 -4.05 0.73
N ASN A 6 22.57 -3.90 -0.60
CA ASN A 6 22.27 -4.99 -1.53
C ASN A 6 23.29 -6.15 -1.47
N ASP A 7 24.47 -5.89 -0.91
CA ASP A 7 25.58 -6.85 -0.81
C ASP A 7 25.65 -7.54 0.55
N ASP A 8 24.70 -7.21 1.46
CA ASP A 8 24.68 -7.82 2.78
C ASP A 8 24.01 -9.19 2.75
N THR A 9 24.54 -10.13 3.53
CA THR A 9 23.90 -11.42 3.76
C THR A 9 22.99 -11.35 4.98
N LEU A 10 21.71 -11.69 4.81
CA LEU A 10 20.73 -11.79 5.89
C LEU A 10 20.54 -13.25 6.31
N CYS A 11 20.71 -13.51 7.60
CA CYS A 11 20.34 -14.76 8.25
C CYS A 11 19.15 -14.54 9.19
N ILE A 12 18.09 -15.30 9.01
CA ILE A 12 16.90 -15.31 9.88
C ILE A 12 16.89 -16.63 10.64
N TYR A 13 16.81 -16.59 11.97
CA TYR A 13 16.91 -17.79 12.79
C TYR A 13 16.04 -17.72 14.04
N ILE A 14 15.83 -18.89 14.66
CA ILE A 14 15.17 -19.04 15.96
C ILE A 14 16.16 -19.75 16.88
N ASP A 15 16.50 -19.13 18.02
CA ASP A 15 17.27 -19.74 19.06
C ASP A 15 16.46 -20.82 19.79
N LYS A 16 17.10 -21.94 20.17
CA LYS A 16 16.43 -22.99 20.93
C LYS A 16 15.81 -22.48 22.25
N GLN A 17 16.46 -21.51 22.87
CA GLN A 17 15.98 -20.90 24.13
C GLN A 17 14.75 -20.01 23.96
N ASP A 18 14.46 -19.60 22.74
CA ASP A 18 13.30 -18.76 22.40
C ASP A 18 12.09 -19.59 21.91
N TYR A 19 12.24 -20.93 21.91
CA TYR A 19 11.19 -21.89 21.54
C TYR A 19 10.78 -22.75 22.73
N HIS A 20 9.53 -22.63 23.17
CA HIS A 20 8.95 -23.40 24.26
C HIS A 20 7.52 -23.85 23.89
N ASP A 21 7.27 -25.14 24.02
CA ASP A 21 5.92 -25.75 23.86
C ASP A 21 5.18 -25.34 22.56
N GLY A 22 5.91 -25.26 21.44
CA GLY A 22 5.33 -24.87 20.16
C GLY A 22 5.26 -23.37 19.91
N VAL A 23 5.65 -22.54 20.89
CA VAL A 23 5.60 -21.08 20.79
C VAL A 23 7.00 -20.51 20.59
N VAL A 24 7.15 -19.62 19.62
CA VAL A 24 8.37 -18.86 19.36
C VAL A 24 8.22 -17.46 19.95
N SER A 25 9.08 -17.09 20.91
CA SER A 25 9.02 -15.77 21.56
C SER A 25 9.79 -14.69 20.83
N TYR A 26 10.89 -15.06 20.15
CA TYR A 26 11.76 -14.12 19.44
C TYR A 26 12.22 -14.69 18.10
N LEU A 27 12.32 -13.80 17.10
CA LEU A 27 12.95 -14.05 15.82
C LEU A 27 14.30 -13.33 15.78
N GLY A 28 15.37 -14.07 15.52
CA GLY A 28 16.72 -13.53 15.36
C GLY A 28 16.94 -13.09 13.92
N LEU A 29 17.52 -11.92 13.75
CA LEU A 29 18.01 -11.40 12.46
C LEU A 29 19.49 -11.10 12.60
N GLN A 30 20.31 -11.65 11.73
CA GLN A 30 21.73 -11.33 11.60
C GLN A 30 22.01 -10.90 10.18
N TYR A 31 22.73 -9.82 10.01
CA TYR A 31 23.23 -9.43 8.71
C TYR A 31 24.68 -8.97 8.79
N GLU A 32 25.43 -9.34 7.80
CA GLU A 32 26.86 -9.11 7.69
C GLU A 32 27.18 -8.45 6.36
N ASN A 33 27.96 -7.39 6.46
CA ASN A 33 28.59 -6.76 5.31
C ASN A 33 30.04 -7.21 5.23
N GLY A 34 30.37 -8.02 4.20
CA GLY A 34 31.69 -8.60 4.04
C GLY A 34 32.79 -7.57 3.74
N ASP A 35 32.46 -6.47 3.07
CA ASP A 35 33.42 -5.45 2.64
C ASP A 35 33.94 -4.62 3.83
N ILE A 36 33.04 -4.24 4.74
CA ILE A 36 33.37 -3.43 5.91
C ILE A 36 33.52 -4.25 7.19
N LYS A 37 33.36 -5.59 7.10
CA LYS A 37 33.38 -6.52 8.22
C LYS A 37 32.45 -6.11 9.37
N GLN A 38 31.31 -5.59 9.02
CA GLN A 38 30.30 -5.14 9.97
C GLN A 38 29.24 -6.23 10.17
N PHE A 39 28.98 -6.53 11.44
CA PHE A 39 28.03 -7.56 11.86
C PHE A 39 26.93 -6.92 12.72
N TYR A 40 25.69 -7.20 12.38
CA TYR A 40 24.54 -6.79 13.14
C TYR A 40 23.73 -8.00 13.62
N SER A 41 23.27 -7.93 14.86
CA SER A 41 22.35 -8.93 15.42
C SER A 41 21.18 -8.22 16.09
N GLN A 42 19.98 -8.63 15.75
CA GLN A 42 18.74 -8.10 16.32
C GLN A 42 17.83 -9.26 16.71
N LYS A 43 17.11 -9.12 17.82
CA LYS A 43 16.03 -10.01 18.20
C LYS A 43 14.70 -9.25 18.17
N LEU A 44 13.77 -9.75 17.40
CA LEU A 44 12.40 -9.23 17.31
C LEU A 44 11.50 -10.07 18.19
N ARG A 45 10.85 -9.44 19.16
CA ARG A 45 9.82 -10.12 19.94
C ARG A 45 8.62 -10.38 19.02
N LEU A 46 8.21 -11.64 18.99
CA LEU A 46 6.98 -12.02 18.33
C LEU A 46 5.80 -11.74 19.27
N ILE A 47 4.74 -11.19 18.71
CA ILE A 47 3.47 -10.97 19.39
C ILE A 47 2.44 -11.84 18.70
N GLU A 48 1.61 -12.52 19.48
CA GLU A 48 0.38 -13.10 18.96
C GLU A 48 -0.56 -11.92 18.71
N PRO A 49 -0.87 -11.59 17.45
CA PRO A 49 -1.91 -10.61 17.19
C PRO A 49 -3.24 -11.23 17.65
N ASP A 50 -4.07 -10.46 18.33
CA ASP A 50 -5.52 -10.75 18.41
C ASP A 50 -6.06 -10.68 16.99
N THR A 51 -5.96 -11.79 16.28
CA THR A 51 -6.38 -11.87 14.88
C THR A 51 -7.87 -12.13 14.82
N GLU A 52 -8.65 -11.09 14.78
CA GLU A 52 -9.81 -11.12 13.90
C GLU A 52 -9.26 -11.15 12.46
N GLU A 53 -9.45 -12.28 11.80
CA GLU A 53 -9.07 -12.45 10.40
C GLU A 53 -9.81 -11.38 9.60
N LEU A 54 -9.08 -10.40 9.04
CA LEU A 54 -9.66 -9.38 8.17
C LEU A 54 -10.13 -10.08 6.88
N VAL A 55 -11.39 -10.47 6.88
CA VAL A 55 -12.04 -11.02 5.69
C VAL A 55 -12.33 -9.85 4.76
N VAL A 56 -11.70 -9.86 3.59
CA VAL A 56 -12.11 -8.96 2.50
C VAL A 56 -13.53 -9.34 2.13
N PRO A 57 -14.50 -8.42 2.23
CA PRO A 57 -15.89 -8.74 1.94
C PRO A 57 -16.03 -9.19 0.48
N ASP A 58 -16.76 -10.29 0.26
CA ASP A 58 -17.10 -10.78 -1.08
C ASP A 58 -18.26 -9.92 -1.64
N VAL A 59 -17.93 -8.70 -2.01
CA VAL A 59 -18.88 -7.71 -2.56
C VAL A 59 -18.36 -7.19 -3.89
N GLU A 60 -19.28 -6.91 -4.81
CA GLU A 60 -18.93 -6.26 -6.06
C GLU A 60 -18.65 -4.77 -5.82
N TYR A 61 -17.43 -4.34 -6.17
CA TYR A 61 -17.06 -2.95 -6.14
C TYR A 61 -17.61 -2.21 -7.36
N GLN A 62 -18.23 -1.08 -7.12
CA GLN A 62 -18.83 -0.23 -8.17
C GLN A 62 -17.80 0.34 -9.13
N THR A 63 -16.57 0.54 -8.65
CA THR A 63 -15.46 1.06 -9.43
C THR A 63 -14.22 0.19 -9.21
N VAL A 64 -13.66 -0.31 -10.28
CA VAL A 64 -12.36 -1.01 -10.31
C VAL A 64 -11.51 -0.38 -11.40
N ILE A 65 -10.31 0.07 -11.04
CA ILE A 65 -9.42 0.83 -11.92
C ILE A 65 -8.05 0.17 -11.95
N ASN A 66 -7.53 -0.04 -13.15
CA ASN A 66 -6.15 -0.42 -13.38
C ASN A 66 -5.33 0.82 -13.77
N MET A 67 -4.19 1.04 -13.10
CA MET A 67 -3.29 2.14 -13.42
C MET A 67 -1.84 1.83 -13.05
N PRO A 68 -0.85 2.57 -13.64
CA PRO A 68 0.55 2.41 -13.29
C PRO A 68 0.81 2.71 -11.80
N THR A 69 1.58 1.82 -11.15
CA THR A 69 1.95 1.97 -9.73
C THR A 69 2.72 3.27 -9.47
N THR A 70 3.55 3.69 -10.42
CA THR A 70 4.33 4.94 -10.34
C THR A 70 3.45 6.19 -10.35
N ASP A 71 2.35 6.17 -11.11
CA ASP A 71 1.40 7.28 -11.18
C ASP A 71 0.64 7.44 -9.87
N PHE A 72 0.14 6.33 -9.33
CA PHE A 72 -0.50 6.32 -8.02
C PHE A 72 0.46 6.77 -6.92
N GLN A 73 1.70 6.26 -6.92
CA GLN A 73 2.73 6.65 -5.96
C GLN A 73 2.98 8.17 -6.00
N LYS A 74 3.09 8.75 -7.20
CA LYS A 74 3.32 10.19 -7.37
C LYS A 74 2.17 11.00 -6.79
N ILE A 75 0.92 10.63 -7.12
CA ILE A 75 -0.28 11.30 -6.61
C ILE A 75 -0.30 11.30 -5.07
N ILE A 76 -0.09 10.14 -4.45
CA ILE A 76 -0.12 10.03 -2.99
C ILE A 76 1.02 10.83 -2.35
N ARG A 77 2.23 10.81 -2.90
CA ARG A 77 3.37 11.59 -2.40
C ARG A 77 3.11 13.10 -2.48
N ASP A 78 2.62 13.57 -3.62
CA ASP A 78 2.35 14.99 -3.83
C ASP A 78 1.29 15.50 -2.84
N MET A 79 0.25 14.71 -2.59
CA MET A 79 -0.85 15.08 -1.69
C MET A 79 -0.50 14.93 -0.21
N THR A 80 0.37 14.00 0.17
CA THR A 80 0.84 13.83 1.56
C THR A 80 1.57 15.08 2.09
N GLY A 81 2.18 15.89 1.20
CA GLY A 81 2.78 17.16 1.57
C GLY A 81 1.77 18.29 1.86
N ILE A 82 0.50 18.08 1.55
CA ILE A 82 -0.55 19.11 1.65
C ILE A 82 -1.53 18.81 2.79
N SER A 83 -1.95 17.56 2.94
CA SER A 83 -3.01 17.15 3.85
C SER A 83 -2.77 15.77 4.46
N ASP A 84 -3.49 15.46 5.53
CA ASP A 84 -3.53 14.12 6.11
C ASP A 84 -4.58 13.21 5.47
N ARG A 85 -5.52 13.79 4.70
CA ARG A 85 -6.66 13.09 4.10
C ARG A 85 -6.76 13.40 2.62
N ILE A 86 -7.30 12.43 1.89
CA ILE A 86 -7.56 12.52 0.45
C ILE A 86 -8.98 12.05 0.17
N GLU A 87 -9.70 12.81 -0.62
CA GLU A 87 -10.94 12.37 -1.24
C GLU A 87 -10.62 11.75 -2.61
N ILE A 88 -11.12 10.55 -2.86
CA ILE A 88 -11.02 9.86 -4.15
C ILE A 88 -12.43 9.66 -4.67
N LYS A 89 -12.68 10.13 -5.89
CA LYS A 89 -13.99 10.16 -6.50
C LYS A 89 -13.95 9.65 -7.92
N SER A 90 -14.85 8.74 -8.25
CA SER A 90 -15.06 8.22 -9.59
C SER A 90 -16.42 8.73 -10.11
N VAL A 91 -16.39 9.34 -11.30
CA VAL A 91 -17.57 9.87 -11.97
C VAL A 91 -17.45 9.65 -13.47
N GLY A 92 -18.31 8.85 -14.05
CA GLY A 92 -18.26 8.54 -15.47
C GLY A 92 -16.92 7.90 -15.85
N ASN A 93 -16.13 8.58 -16.69
CA ASN A 93 -14.81 8.13 -17.14
C ASN A 93 -13.64 8.80 -16.39
N ASP A 94 -13.94 9.54 -15.33
CA ASP A 94 -12.96 10.32 -14.61
C ASP A 94 -12.74 9.79 -13.18
N LEU A 95 -11.47 9.76 -12.78
CA LEU A 95 -11.02 9.54 -11.43
C LEU A 95 -10.42 10.84 -10.89
N ILE A 96 -10.95 11.34 -9.80
CA ILE A 96 -10.57 12.61 -9.21
C ILE A 96 -9.96 12.35 -7.84
N PHE A 97 -8.79 12.90 -7.61
CA PHE A 97 -8.12 12.95 -6.31
C PHE A 97 -8.16 14.39 -5.81
N TYR A 98 -8.63 14.59 -4.61
CA TYR A 98 -8.68 15.90 -3.99
C TYR A 98 -8.16 15.86 -2.55
N CYS A 99 -7.39 16.85 -2.18
CA CYS A 99 -7.01 17.08 -0.78
C CYS A 99 -6.99 18.57 -0.46
N GLU A 100 -7.27 18.88 0.80
CA GLU A 100 -7.22 20.24 1.32
C GLU A 100 -6.49 20.23 2.66
N GLY A 101 -5.50 21.09 2.78
CA GLY A 101 -4.73 21.33 3.99
C GLY A 101 -4.86 22.79 4.44
N ASN A 102 -4.15 23.13 5.51
CA ASN A 102 -4.23 24.48 6.09
C ASN A 102 -3.71 25.60 5.16
N PHE A 103 -2.83 25.28 4.23
CA PHE A 103 -2.14 26.27 3.39
C PHE A 103 -2.33 26.07 1.89
N ALA A 104 -2.80 24.89 1.48
CA ALA A 104 -2.97 24.56 0.08
C ALA A 104 -4.07 23.52 -0.11
N SER A 105 -4.62 23.49 -1.32
CA SER A 105 -5.45 22.38 -1.81
C SER A 105 -4.90 21.88 -3.14
N SER A 106 -5.13 20.61 -3.44
CA SER A 106 -4.74 20.01 -4.71
C SER A 106 -5.87 19.17 -5.27
N ARG A 107 -6.03 19.22 -6.59
CA ARG A 107 -7.01 18.40 -7.30
C ARG A 107 -6.37 17.85 -8.58
N ILE A 108 -6.41 16.53 -8.74
CA ILE A 108 -5.87 15.83 -9.89
C ILE A 108 -7.01 15.10 -10.57
N TYR A 109 -7.14 15.30 -11.87
CA TYR A 109 -8.08 14.60 -12.74
C TYR A 109 -7.32 13.57 -13.56
N ARG A 110 -7.82 12.36 -13.59
CA ARG A 110 -7.38 11.30 -14.48
C ARG A 110 -8.57 10.81 -15.27
N SER A 111 -8.42 10.76 -16.60
CA SER A 111 -9.45 10.25 -17.49
C SER A 111 -8.94 9.03 -18.23
N GLU A 112 -9.80 8.06 -18.45
CA GLU A 112 -9.52 6.86 -19.25
C GLU A 112 -9.00 7.22 -20.65
N SER A 113 -9.48 8.32 -21.22
CA SER A 113 -9.03 8.82 -22.54
C SER A 113 -7.57 9.27 -22.57
N GLY A 114 -6.94 9.46 -21.42
CA GLY A 114 -5.52 9.84 -21.28
C GLY A 114 -4.53 8.69 -21.48
N GLY A 115 -4.98 7.44 -21.57
CA GLY A 115 -4.20 6.30 -22.04
C GLY A 115 -3.35 5.55 -21.01
N ASN A 116 -3.30 5.99 -19.74
CA ASN A 116 -2.53 5.31 -18.68
C ASN A 116 -3.40 4.82 -17.52
N MET A 117 -4.70 4.75 -17.72
CA MET A 117 -5.66 4.27 -16.73
C MET A 117 -6.82 3.61 -17.45
N GLU A 118 -7.30 2.51 -16.94
CA GLU A 118 -8.42 1.75 -17.50
C GLU A 118 -9.43 1.42 -16.39
N PHE A 119 -10.71 1.62 -16.67
CA PHE A 119 -11.78 1.13 -15.82
C PHE A 119 -12.07 -0.33 -16.14
N VAL A 120 -11.73 -1.24 -15.25
CA VAL A 120 -12.12 -2.66 -15.33
C VAL A 120 -13.60 -2.80 -15.01
N ASN A 121 -14.10 -2.03 -14.03
CA ASN A 121 -15.51 -1.86 -13.73
C ASN A 121 -15.81 -0.40 -13.43
N LYS A 122 -16.90 0.13 -13.94
CA LYS A 122 -17.32 1.52 -13.70
C LYS A 122 -18.82 1.60 -13.47
N PRO A 123 -19.24 2.53 -12.59
CA PRO A 123 -20.66 2.79 -12.37
C PRO A 123 -21.29 3.49 -13.58
N ASP A 124 -22.59 3.56 -13.59
CA ASP A 124 -23.32 4.36 -14.58
C ASP A 124 -22.83 5.80 -14.57
N ALA A 125 -22.92 6.48 -15.75
CA ALA A 125 -22.37 7.82 -15.95
C ALA A 125 -22.88 8.89 -14.96
N THR A 126 -24.03 8.66 -14.32
CA THR A 126 -24.62 9.56 -13.33
C THR A 126 -24.30 9.19 -11.89
N THR A 127 -23.76 8.00 -11.66
CA THR A 127 -23.43 7.51 -10.33
C THR A 127 -22.07 8.03 -9.89
N VAL A 128 -22.03 8.57 -8.67
CA VAL A 128 -20.81 9.03 -8.02
C VAL A 128 -20.38 7.99 -7.01
N VAL A 129 -19.17 7.50 -7.14
CA VAL A 129 -18.53 6.63 -6.16
C VAL A 129 -17.37 7.40 -5.53
N GLN A 130 -17.39 7.59 -4.22
CA GLN A 130 -16.40 8.41 -3.53
C GLN A 130 -16.10 7.91 -2.13
N GLY A 131 -14.92 8.27 -1.62
CA GLY A 131 -14.52 8.03 -0.24
C GLY A 131 -13.41 8.95 0.19
N GLU A 132 -13.30 9.14 1.50
CA GLU A 132 -12.22 9.91 2.12
C GLU A 132 -11.29 8.97 2.88
N PHE A 133 -9.97 9.06 2.61
CA PHE A 133 -8.97 8.10 3.09
C PHE A 133 -7.78 8.80 3.74
N SER A 134 -7.10 8.10 4.64
CA SER A 134 -5.88 8.58 5.28
C SER A 134 -4.69 8.50 4.32
N LEU A 135 -4.06 9.64 4.01
CA LEU A 135 -2.82 9.71 3.24
C LEU A 135 -1.67 8.99 3.93
N LYS A 136 -1.63 9.02 5.27
CA LYS A 136 -0.65 8.27 6.04
C LYS A 136 -0.76 6.76 5.78
N SER A 137 -1.98 6.22 5.77
CA SER A 137 -2.21 4.79 5.47
C SER A 137 -1.83 4.46 4.03
N LEU A 138 -2.26 5.29 3.06
CA LEU A 138 -1.92 5.11 1.64
C LEU A 138 -0.41 5.18 1.40
N SER A 139 0.32 5.99 2.15
CA SER A 139 1.79 6.09 2.09
C SER A 139 2.51 4.79 2.45
N HIS A 140 1.87 3.88 3.17
CA HIS A 140 2.42 2.54 3.40
C HIS A 140 2.25 1.65 2.16
N PHE A 141 1.13 1.73 1.48
CA PHE A 141 0.85 0.92 0.29
C PHE A 141 1.74 1.27 -0.89
N ILE A 142 2.05 2.55 -1.12
CA ILE A 142 2.93 2.97 -2.22
C ILE A 142 4.38 2.48 -2.10
N LYS A 143 4.77 1.90 -0.97
CA LYS A 143 6.07 1.19 -0.84
C LYS A 143 6.13 -0.07 -1.68
N CYS A 144 5.00 -0.62 -2.08
CA CYS A 144 4.90 -1.77 -2.97
C CYS A 144 5.11 -1.42 -4.45
N THR A 145 5.26 -0.14 -4.82
CA THR A 145 5.46 0.31 -6.20
C THR A 145 6.58 -0.44 -6.96
N PRO A 146 7.73 -0.78 -6.36
CA PRO A 146 8.78 -1.51 -7.08
C PRO A 146 8.44 -2.97 -7.41
N LEU A 147 7.36 -3.51 -6.85
CA LEU A 147 7.03 -4.94 -6.95
C LEU A 147 6.27 -5.28 -8.24
N CYS A 148 5.59 -4.31 -8.86
CA CYS A 148 4.85 -4.51 -10.11
C CYS A 148 4.65 -3.20 -10.87
N SER A 149 4.31 -3.29 -12.15
CA SER A 149 4.13 -2.13 -13.03
C SER A 149 2.76 -1.47 -12.86
N ASN A 150 1.72 -2.26 -12.61
CA ASN A 150 0.34 -1.79 -12.47
C ASN A 150 -0.24 -2.24 -11.13
N LEU A 151 -1.26 -1.53 -10.70
CA LEU A 151 -2.10 -1.87 -9.54
C LEU A 151 -3.57 -1.76 -9.92
N GLU A 152 -4.41 -2.44 -9.15
CA GLU A 152 -5.85 -2.27 -9.20
C GLU A 152 -6.35 -1.53 -7.96
N ILE A 153 -7.23 -0.56 -8.16
CA ILE A 153 -7.92 0.19 -7.12
C ILE A 153 -9.38 -0.17 -7.13
N TYR A 154 -9.91 -0.53 -5.97
CA TYR A 154 -11.31 -0.86 -5.76
C TYR A 154 -11.95 0.19 -4.87
N ILE A 155 -12.99 0.85 -5.38
CA ILE A 155 -13.72 1.89 -4.67
C ILE A 155 -15.21 1.56 -4.70
N GLY A 156 -15.84 1.67 -3.55
CA GLY A 156 -17.30 1.55 -3.39
C GLY A 156 -17.76 2.49 -2.30
N ASN A 157 -18.99 3.01 -2.43
CA ASN A 157 -19.60 3.81 -1.38
C ASN A 157 -19.82 2.91 -0.15
N ASP A 158 -19.38 3.38 1.02
CA ASP A 158 -19.47 2.68 2.30
C ASP A 158 -18.69 1.34 2.36
N LEU A 159 -17.78 1.12 1.42
CA LEU A 159 -16.89 -0.05 1.37
C LEU A 159 -15.45 0.30 1.69
N PRO A 160 -14.65 -0.66 2.19
CA PRO A 160 -13.22 -0.48 2.36
C PRO A 160 -12.53 -0.15 1.02
N PHE A 161 -11.58 0.78 1.04
CA PHE A 161 -10.71 1.05 -0.10
C PHE A 161 -9.67 -0.07 -0.22
N ILE A 162 -9.58 -0.69 -1.38
CA ILE A 162 -8.62 -1.77 -1.64
C ILE A 162 -7.64 -1.34 -2.72
N VAL A 163 -6.37 -1.60 -2.48
CA VAL A 163 -5.28 -1.51 -3.47
C VAL A 163 -4.68 -2.89 -3.63
N LYS A 164 -4.74 -3.45 -4.82
CA LYS A 164 -4.19 -4.75 -5.15
C LYS A 164 -2.94 -4.59 -6.01
N TYR A 165 -1.86 -5.23 -5.62
CA TYR A 165 -0.61 -5.31 -6.34
C TYR A 165 -0.40 -6.77 -6.78
N ASP A 166 -0.32 -7.02 -8.09
CA ASP A 166 0.00 -8.35 -8.60
C ASP A 166 1.52 -8.55 -8.57
N VAL A 167 1.98 -9.12 -7.46
CA VAL A 167 3.40 -9.38 -7.21
C VAL A 167 3.74 -10.77 -7.72
N ALA A 168 4.47 -10.85 -8.83
CA ALA A 168 5.01 -12.06 -9.46
C ALA A 168 3.97 -13.13 -9.80
N SER A 169 3.62 -13.21 -11.04
CA SER A 169 3.14 -14.42 -11.69
C SER A 169 4.31 -15.13 -12.38
#